data_bf8a66aa54bf0b1be488b71a753fc7d7
#
_entry.id   bf8a66aa54bf0b1be488b71a753fc7d7
#
_cell.length_a   1.000
_cell.length_b   1.000
_cell.length_c   1.000
_cell.angle_alpha   90.00
_cell.angle_beta   90.00
_cell.angle_gamma   90.00
#
_symmetry.space_group_name_H-M   'P 1'
#
loop_
_entity.id
_entity.type
_entity.pdbx_description
1 polymer ?
#
loop_
_entity_poly.entity_id
_entity_poly.type
_entity_poly.pdbx_seq_one_letter_code
_entity_poly.pdbx_strand_id
1 'polypeptide(L)'
;LAFIPLILVVLLLLAVVWIIIPAPNRYFWLWAIGVGEWSLWFGALALLSIIAAVLERYLAGYGSLWITTIALGAAVISLTLYPFFSTYPLARKNKVRLSLRKYFNGLPAKDHFVGFPGAHLSTHIFSSFDGNDLRLDVCPPTVKNENNGAAVIVVHGGSWSGGTRSDFPRWNKWLAAQGYTVFDIDYRLAQPNYLTATEDVKTAVRWVKTHSQEFGIDPERIALLGRSAGGHLALQAAYSAAGEAERVRAVVSFYAPIDLLWAYGIPANKKVHDGPMALINFLGGRPGESDEMRERYLSASSISHVTESTPPTFLAHGGRDRVVYWKNMHRLKEKLDGAQVPHEIYLIPYGQHGFDYNINGWGSQATASLMLRFLAKHLRPR
;
A
#
# COMPACT_ATOMS: atom_id res chain seq x y z
N LEU A 1 -6.90 -34.55 -26.46
CA LEU A 1 -6.53 -33.10 -26.43
C LEU A 1 -7.73 -32.21 -26.22
N ALA A 2 -8.95 -32.60 -26.68
CA ALA A 2 -10.18 -31.78 -26.62
C ALA A 2 -10.64 -31.28 -25.22
N PHE A 3 -10.09 -31.84 -24.13
CA PHE A 3 -10.40 -31.44 -22.77
C PHE A 3 -9.46 -30.37 -22.21
N ILE A 4 -8.32 -30.12 -22.86
CA ILE A 4 -7.29 -29.20 -22.31
C ILE A 4 -7.82 -27.76 -22.15
N PRO A 5 -8.48 -27.14 -23.15
CA PRO A 5 -9.02 -25.81 -23.01
C PRO A 5 -10.06 -25.68 -21.88
N LEU A 6 -10.92 -26.71 -21.74
CA LEU A 6 -11.93 -26.76 -20.68
C LEU A 6 -11.29 -26.86 -19.30
N ILE A 7 -10.33 -27.78 -19.13
CA ILE A 7 -9.61 -27.94 -17.85
C ILE A 7 -8.91 -26.62 -17.47
N LEU A 8 -8.23 -25.99 -18.43
CA LEU A 8 -7.54 -24.73 -18.19
C LEU A 8 -8.50 -23.62 -17.74
N VAL A 9 -9.65 -23.47 -18.42
CA VAL A 9 -10.65 -22.45 -18.05
C VAL A 9 -11.26 -22.71 -16.67
N VAL A 10 -11.49 -23.99 -16.30
CA VAL A 10 -11.95 -24.35 -14.95
C VAL A 10 -10.90 -23.96 -13.90
N LEU A 11 -9.63 -24.28 -14.13
CA LEU A 11 -8.55 -23.90 -13.22
C LEU A 11 -8.41 -22.38 -13.10
N LEU A 12 -8.53 -21.65 -14.23
CA LEU A 12 -8.52 -20.20 -14.23
C LEU A 12 -9.70 -19.61 -13.44
N LEU A 13 -10.90 -20.18 -13.58
CA LEU A 13 -12.07 -19.75 -12.82
C LEU A 13 -11.86 -19.92 -11.31
N LEU A 14 -11.36 -21.11 -10.90
CA LEU A 14 -11.01 -21.37 -9.51
C LEU A 14 -9.91 -20.44 -8.99
N ALA A 15 -9.02 -19.98 -9.86
CA ALA A 15 -7.98 -19.03 -9.53
C ALA A 15 -8.53 -17.61 -9.34
N VAL A 16 -9.35 -17.10 -10.28
CA VAL A 16 -9.75 -15.69 -10.32
C VAL A 16 -11.00 -15.36 -9.47
N VAL A 17 -11.75 -16.37 -9.05
CA VAL A 17 -12.94 -16.18 -8.21
C VAL A 17 -12.64 -15.40 -6.92
N TRP A 18 -11.41 -15.49 -6.42
CA TRP A 18 -10.93 -14.78 -5.23
C TRP A 18 -10.81 -13.26 -5.42
N ILE A 19 -10.93 -12.76 -6.64
CA ILE A 19 -11.09 -11.31 -6.89
C ILE A 19 -12.35 -10.80 -6.20
N ILE A 20 -13.43 -11.61 -6.15
CA ILE A 20 -14.73 -11.22 -5.59
C ILE A 20 -15.14 -12.01 -4.34
N ILE A 21 -14.70 -13.26 -4.17
CA ILE A 21 -15.03 -14.06 -2.98
C ILE A 21 -14.01 -13.75 -1.87
N PRO A 22 -14.48 -13.54 -0.62
CA PRO A 22 -13.59 -13.34 0.53
C PRO A 22 -12.69 -14.56 0.77
N ALA A 23 -11.40 -14.31 0.91
CA ALA A 23 -10.42 -15.35 1.19
C ALA A 23 -10.68 -16.02 2.56
N PRO A 24 -10.69 -17.36 2.65
CA PRO A 24 -10.94 -18.09 3.89
C PRO A 24 -9.74 -18.10 4.83
N ASN A 25 -8.52 -17.92 4.31
CA ASN A 25 -7.27 -17.93 5.06
C ASN A 25 -6.18 -17.10 4.37
N ARG A 26 -4.99 -17.00 5.01
CA ARG A 26 -3.87 -16.19 4.54
C ARG A 26 -3.37 -16.58 3.14
N TYR A 27 -3.33 -17.86 2.79
CA TYR A 27 -2.84 -18.30 1.48
C TYR A 27 -3.75 -17.85 0.35
N PHE A 28 -5.06 -18.02 0.51
CA PHE A 28 -6.05 -17.54 -0.45
C PHE A 28 -6.13 -16.00 -0.49
N TRP A 29 -5.84 -15.33 0.63
CA TRP A 29 -5.75 -13.87 0.65
C TRP A 29 -4.55 -13.35 -0.16
N LEU A 30 -3.36 -13.92 0.01
CA LEU A 30 -2.19 -13.59 -0.81
C LEU A 30 -2.44 -13.89 -2.30
N TRP A 31 -3.09 -15.03 -2.58
CA TRP A 31 -3.52 -15.36 -3.92
C TRP A 31 -4.51 -14.34 -4.49
N ALA A 32 -5.51 -13.89 -3.71
CA ALA A 32 -6.47 -12.88 -4.10
C ALA A 32 -5.82 -11.53 -4.47
N ILE A 33 -4.77 -11.12 -3.75
CA ILE A 33 -3.95 -9.96 -4.12
C ILE A 33 -3.32 -10.20 -5.51
N GLY A 34 -2.62 -11.32 -5.68
CA GLY A 34 -1.96 -11.65 -6.94
C GLY A 34 -2.92 -11.66 -8.12
N VAL A 35 -4.01 -12.40 -8.03
CA VAL A 35 -4.98 -12.48 -9.15
C VAL A 35 -5.71 -11.16 -9.40
N GLY A 36 -5.89 -10.32 -8.38
CA GLY A 36 -6.46 -8.99 -8.53
C GLY A 36 -5.52 -8.03 -9.27
N GLU A 37 -4.25 -8.02 -8.86
CA GLU A 37 -3.24 -7.11 -9.40
C GLU A 37 -2.73 -7.49 -10.81
N TRP A 38 -2.75 -8.78 -11.15
CA TRP A 38 -2.38 -9.29 -12.48
C TRP A 38 -3.56 -9.89 -13.26
N SER A 39 -4.78 -9.44 -12.98
CA SER A 39 -6.04 -10.03 -13.46
C SER A 39 -6.10 -10.23 -14.98
N LEU A 40 -5.66 -9.25 -15.78
CA LEU A 40 -5.75 -9.35 -17.25
C LEU A 40 -4.86 -10.46 -17.85
N TRP A 41 -3.81 -10.92 -17.18
CA TRP A 41 -3.02 -12.07 -17.64
C TRP A 41 -3.84 -13.35 -17.59
N PHE A 42 -4.66 -13.53 -16.54
CA PHE A 42 -5.61 -14.64 -16.44
C PHE A 42 -6.70 -14.54 -17.51
N GLY A 43 -7.19 -13.32 -17.77
CA GLY A 43 -8.14 -13.06 -18.85
C GLY A 43 -7.59 -13.38 -20.24
N ALA A 44 -6.32 -13.05 -20.50
CA ALA A 44 -5.65 -13.40 -21.76
C ALA A 44 -5.52 -14.92 -21.94
N LEU A 45 -5.17 -15.65 -20.88
CA LEU A 45 -5.12 -17.11 -20.91
C LEU A 45 -6.50 -17.74 -21.15
N ALA A 46 -7.57 -17.17 -20.56
CA ALA A 46 -8.93 -17.62 -20.81
C ALA A 46 -9.35 -17.36 -22.26
N LEU A 47 -8.99 -16.22 -22.84
CA LEU A 47 -9.25 -15.92 -24.25
C LEU A 47 -8.53 -16.91 -25.18
N LEU A 48 -7.27 -17.23 -24.91
CA LEU A 48 -6.52 -18.24 -25.66
C LEU A 48 -7.18 -19.62 -25.57
N SER A 49 -7.70 -19.99 -24.38
CA SER A 49 -8.44 -21.24 -24.19
C SER A 49 -9.73 -21.29 -24.99
N ILE A 50 -10.48 -20.18 -25.07
CA ILE A 50 -11.67 -20.05 -25.93
C ILE A 50 -11.30 -20.25 -27.40
N ILE A 51 -10.27 -19.54 -27.87
CA ILE A 51 -9.78 -19.65 -29.25
C ILE A 51 -9.39 -21.11 -29.57
N ALA A 52 -8.64 -21.77 -28.69
CA ALA A 52 -8.24 -23.16 -28.85
C ALA A 52 -9.47 -24.10 -28.97
N ALA A 53 -10.47 -23.92 -28.09
CA ALA A 53 -11.68 -24.75 -28.14
C ALA A 53 -12.51 -24.53 -29.42
N VAL A 54 -12.58 -23.32 -29.94
CA VAL A 54 -13.24 -23.00 -31.21
C VAL A 54 -12.50 -23.61 -32.40
N LEU A 55 -11.15 -23.53 -32.41
CA LEU A 55 -10.33 -24.14 -33.45
C LEU A 55 -10.42 -25.66 -33.42
N GLU A 56 -10.38 -26.31 -32.26
CA GLU A 56 -10.60 -27.74 -32.14
C GLU A 56 -11.95 -28.20 -32.69
N ARG A 57 -13.02 -27.41 -32.40
CA ARG A 57 -14.35 -27.68 -32.98
C ARG A 57 -14.36 -27.58 -34.50
N TYR A 58 -13.72 -26.54 -35.04
CA TYR A 58 -13.69 -26.30 -36.48
C TYR A 58 -12.86 -27.35 -37.25
N LEU A 59 -11.67 -27.68 -36.72
CA LEU A 59 -10.71 -28.55 -37.41
C LEU A 59 -10.96 -30.04 -37.19
N ALA A 60 -11.42 -30.43 -36.00
CA ALA A 60 -11.53 -31.85 -35.61
C ALA A 60 -12.97 -32.31 -35.36
N GLY A 61 -13.96 -31.47 -35.46
CA GLY A 61 -15.37 -31.85 -35.33
C GLY A 61 -15.81 -32.28 -33.93
N TYR A 62 -14.97 -32.12 -32.91
CA TYR A 62 -15.27 -32.59 -31.54
C TYR A 62 -16.39 -31.83 -30.83
N GLY A 63 -17.18 -32.59 -30.12
CA GLY A 63 -18.41 -32.40 -29.36
C GLY A 63 -18.71 -31.09 -28.60
N SER A 64 -19.72 -31.12 -27.73
CA SER A 64 -20.35 -29.97 -27.07
C SER A 64 -19.51 -29.18 -26.08
N LEU A 65 -18.32 -29.63 -25.69
CA LEU A 65 -17.47 -29.02 -24.65
C LEU A 65 -16.95 -27.63 -25.00
N TRP A 66 -16.87 -27.26 -26.28
CA TRP A 66 -16.43 -25.94 -26.70
C TRP A 66 -17.39 -24.83 -26.23
N ILE A 67 -18.71 -25.08 -26.20
CA ILE A 67 -19.70 -24.12 -25.68
C ILE A 67 -19.48 -23.88 -24.19
N THR A 68 -19.26 -24.96 -23.42
CA THR A 68 -18.96 -24.87 -21.98
C THR A 68 -17.67 -24.11 -21.75
N THR A 69 -16.62 -24.36 -22.56
CA THR A 69 -15.34 -23.63 -22.48
C THR A 69 -15.53 -22.13 -22.75
N ILE A 70 -16.33 -21.76 -23.76
CA ILE A 70 -16.65 -20.36 -24.05
C ILE A 70 -17.38 -19.72 -22.87
N ALA A 71 -18.41 -20.38 -22.34
CA ALA A 71 -19.21 -19.81 -21.24
C ALA A 71 -18.36 -19.58 -19.98
N LEU A 72 -17.56 -20.57 -19.57
CA LEU A 72 -16.67 -20.44 -18.42
C LEU A 72 -15.54 -19.43 -18.70
N GLY A 73 -14.98 -19.42 -19.90
CA GLY A 73 -13.95 -18.45 -20.29
C GLY A 73 -14.46 -17.01 -20.29
N ALA A 74 -15.70 -16.78 -20.73
CA ALA A 74 -16.36 -15.49 -20.66
C ALA A 74 -16.57 -15.05 -19.19
N ALA A 75 -16.91 -15.98 -18.29
CA ALA A 75 -16.99 -15.69 -16.86
C ALA A 75 -15.62 -15.30 -16.27
N VAL A 76 -14.55 -16.04 -16.62
CA VAL A 76 -13.18 -15.67 -16.23
C VAL A 76 -12.82 -14.28 -16.72
N ILE A 77 -13.04 -13.98 -18.01
CA ILE A 77 -12.74 -12.66 -18.60
C ILE A 77 -13.53 -11.56 -17.86
N SER A 78 -14.81 -11.77 -17.58
CA SER A 78 -15.64 -10.81 -16.85
C SER A 78 -15.07 -10.51 -15.44
N LEU A 79 -14.67 -11.55 -14.71
CA LEU A 79 -14.05 -11.40 -13.39
C LEU A 79 -12.72 -10.64 -13.46
N THR A 80 -11.90 -10.94 -14.47
CA THR A 80 -10.57 -10.31 -14.63
C THR A 80 -10.64 -8.86 -15.12
N LEU A 81 -11.74 -8.46 -15.73
CA LEU A 81 -12.01 -7.07 -16.09
C LEU A 81 -12.54 -6.22 -14.93
N TYR A 82 -13.07 -6.86 -13.88
CA TYR A 82 -13.65 -6.14 -12.72
C TYR A 82 -12.68 -5.16 -12.06
N PRO A 83 -11.39 -5.46 -11.81
CA PRO A 83 -10.44 -4.50 -11.25
C PRO A 83 -10.32 -3.22 -12.09
N PHE A 84 -10.27 -3.34 -13.41
CA PHE A 84 -10.24 -2.18 -14.31
C PHE A 84 -11.54 -1.37 -14.22
N PHE A 85 -12.69 -2.00 -14.46
CA PHE A 85 -13.96 -1.29 -14.51
C PHE A 85 -14.36 -0.69 -13.17
N SER A 86 -14.00 -1.31 -12.05
CA SER A 86 -14.24 -0.74 -10.72
C SER A 86 -13.34 0.45 -10.39
N THR A 87 -12.12 0.51 -10.96
CA THR A 87 -11.18 1.62 -10.76
C THR A 87 -11.42 2.77 -11.75
N TYR A 88 -11.96 2.46 -12.93
CA TYR A 88 -12.13 3.43 -14.01
C TYR A 88 -12.96 4.67 -13.63
N PRO A 89 -14.09 4.58 -12.88
CA PRO A 89 -14.85 5.76 -12.45
C PRO A 89 -14.02 6.70 -11.58
N LEU A 90 -13.20 6.16 -10.65
CA LEU A 90 -12.28 6.93 -9.83
C LEU A 90 -11.25 7.66 -10.69
N ALA A 91 -10.62 6.92 -11.61
CA ALA A 91 -9.62 7.47 -12.52
C ALA A 91 -10.21 8.57 -13.40
N ARG A 92 -11.39 8.33 -14.01
CA ARG A 92 -12.09 9.30 -14.85
C ARG A 92 -12.46 10.57 -14.11
N LYS A 93 -13.07 10.44 -12.92
CA LYS A 93 -13.46 11.58 -12.07
C LYS A 93 -12.25 12.47 -11.75
N ASN A 94 -11.10 11.86 -11.52
CA ASN A 94 -9.88 12.56 -11.13
C ASN A 94 -8.93 12.84 -12.30
N LYS A 95 -9.37 12.66 -13.55
CA LYS A 95 -8.57 12.89 -14.77
C LYS A 95 -7.23 12.13 -14.76
N VAL A 96 -7.26 10.89 -14.26
CA VAL A 96 -6.12 9.96 -14.30
C VAL A 96 -6.23 9.07 -15.51
N ARG A 97 -5.15 8.94 -16.27
CA ARG A 97 -5.08 8.04 -17.42
C ARG A 97 -4.56 6.67 -16.98
N LEU A 98 -5.41 5.65 -17.06
CA LEU A 98 -5.00 4.25 -16.92
C LEU A 98 -4.39 3.74 -18.22
N SER A 99 -3.29 3.00 -18.15
CA SER A 99 -2.53 2.54 -19.30
C SER A 99 -2.39 1.02 -19.33
N LEU A 100 -2.96 0.38 -20.34
CA LEU A 100 -2.76 -1.05 -20.64
C LEU A 100 -1.28 -1.37 -20.88
N ARG A 101 -0.55 -0.50 -21.59
CA ARG A 101 0.88 -0.69 -21.82
C ARG A 101 1.67 -0.79 -20.51
N LYS A 102 1.40 0.10 -19.54
CA LYS A 102 2.02 0.03 -18.22
C LYS A 102 1.63 -1.26 -17.50
N TYR A 103 0.35 -1.61 -17.54
CA TYR A 103 -0.17 -2.80 -16.89
C TYR A 103 0.57 -4.07 -17.35
N PHE A 104 0.71 -4.28 -18.65
CA PHE A 104 1.38 -5.45 -19.21
C PHE A 104 2.92 -5.43 -19.09
N ASN A 105 3.54 -4.27 -18.87
CA ASN A 105 4.96 -4.17 -18.53
C ASN A 105 5.25 -4.57 -17.07
N GLY A 106 4.23 -4.85 -16.27
CA GLY A 106 4.30 -5.16 -14.84
C GLY A 106 4.28 -6.65 -14.51
N LEU A 107 4.87 -7.52 -15.35
CA LEU A 107 5.05 -8.93 -14.96
C LEU A 107 5.78 -9.01 -13.61
N PRO A 108 5.42 -10.01 -12.77
CA PRO A 108 6.13 -10.28 -11.53
C PRO A 108 7.57 -10.69 -11.86
N ALA A 109 8.43 -9.70 -12.03
CA ALA A 109 9.86 -9.94 -12.14
C ALA A 109 10.40 -10.28 -10.74
N LYS A 110 11.53 -10.97 -10.67
CA LYS A 110 12.26 -11.31 -9.42
C LYS A 110 12.41 -10.09 -8.49
N ASP A 111 12.40 -8.91 -9.06
CA ASP A 111 12.52 -7.61 -8.40
C ASP A 111 11.35 -7.22 -7.48
N HIS A 112 10.21 -7.93 -7.47
CA HIS A 112 9.14 -7.73 -6.50
C HIS A 112 9.44 -8.38 -5.15
N PHE A 113 10.36 -9.35 -5.11
CA PHE A 113 10.62 -10.22 -3.97
C PHE A 113 12.05 -10.15 -3.44
N VAL A 114 12.94 -9.44 -4.13
CA VAL A 114 14.36 -9.34 -3.75
C VAL A 114 14.78 -7.88 -3.87
N GLY A 115 15.37 -7.33 -2.81
CA GLY A 115 15.97 -6.01 -2.81
C GLY A 115 16.85 -5.83 -4.05
N PHE A 116 16.72 -4.69 -4.72
CA PHE A 116 17.39 -4.44 -6.00
C PHE A 116 18.89 -4.29 -5.84
N PRO A 117 19.73 -5.12 -6.49
CA PRO A 117 21.09 -4.71 -6.80
C PRO A 117 21.03 -3.69 -7.95
N GLY A 118 21.51 -2.47 -7.74
CA GLY A 118 21.80 -1.54 -8.85
C GLY A 118 21.16 -0.15 -8.84
N ALA A 119 20.35 0.27 -7.85
CA ALA A 119 20.29 1.69 -7.53
C ALA A 119 21.49 1.98 -6.61
N HIS A 120 22.18 3.08 -6.82
CA HIS A 120 23.18 3.56 -5.86
C HIS A 120 22.43 4.01 -4.59
N LEU A 121 22.06 3.03 -3.78
CA LEU A 121 21.49 3.24 -2.48
C LEU A 121 22.66 3.43 -1.52
N SER A 122 22.76 4.58 -0.90
CA SER A 122 23.60 4.70 0.29
C SER A 122 22.75 4.29 1.50
N THR A 123 23.34 3.48 2.39
CA THR A 123 22.72 3.11 3.65
C THR A 123 23.39 3.90 4.77
N HIS A 124 22.59 4.55 5.60
CA HIS A 124 23.05 5.35 6.73
C HIS A 124 22.43 4.82 8.03
N ILE A 125 23.17 4.96 9.12
CA ILE A 125 22.67 4.74 10.48
C ILE A 125 22.09 6.07 10.95
N PHE A 126 20.79 6.11 11.24
CA PHE A 126 20.17 7.34 11.75
C PHE A 126 19.94 7.32 13.27
N SER A 127 20.03 6.14 13.89
CA SER A 127 19.95 5.96 15.33
C SER A 127 20.53 4.61 15.74
N SER A 128 20.93 4.47 17.01
CA SER A 128 21.37 3.20 17.58
C SER A 128 20.80 3.04 18.98
N PHE A 129 20.30 1.86 19.31
CA PHE A 129 19.74 1.50 20.62
C PHE A 129 20.27 0.14 21.06
N ASP A 130 20.84 0.07 22.26
CA ASP A 130 21.36 -1.18 22.84
C ASP A 130 22.23 -2.00 21.87
N GLY A 131 23.09 -1.32 21.10
CA GLY A 131 23.97 -1.94 20.12
C GLY A 131 23.32 -2.35 18.81
N ASN A 132 22.03 -2.05 18.61
CA ASN A 132 21.30 -2.29 17.37
C ASN A 132 21.13 -0.98 16.59
N ASP A 133 21.57 -0.98 15.34
CA ASP A 133 21.46 0.17 14.45
C ASP A 133 20.09 0.21 13.75
N LEU A 134 19.46 1.37 13.78
CA LEU A 134 18.38 1.70 12.85
C LEU A 134 18.95 2.37 11.63
N ARG A 135 18.65 1.81 10.48
CA ARG A 135 19.21 2.23 9.19
C ARG A 135 18.14 2.78 8.27
N LEU A 136 18.58 3.62 7.35
CA LEU A 136 17.80 4.09 6.23
C LEU A 136 18.58 3.94 4.93
N ASP A 137 17.85 3.64 3.86
CA ASP A 137 18.39 3.60 2.50
C ASP A 137 17.97 4.86 1.76
N VAL A 138 18.93 5.55 1.16
CA VAL A 138 18.69 6.76 0.37
C VAL A 138 18.62 6.39 -1.11
N CYS A 139 17.48 6.69 -1.74
CA CYS A 139 17.29 6.58 -3.18
C CYS A 139 17.25 8.01 -3.77
N PRO A 140 18.36 8.50 -4.36
CA PRO A 140 18.41 9.84 -4.93
C PRO A 140 17.60 9.93 -6.22
N PRO A 141 17.21 11.15 -6.67
CA PRO A 141 16.61 11.36 -7.98
C PRO A 141 17.43 10.71 -9.09
N THR A 142 16.77 10.00 -10.00
CA THR A 142 17.46 9.24 -11.07
C THR A 142 18.08 10.14 -12.14
N VAL A 143 17.57 11.37 -12.29
CA VAL A 143 18.10 12.37 -13.22
C VAL A 143 18.64 13.55 -12.41
N LYS A 144 19.94 13.79 -12.49
CA LYS A 144 20.66 14.77 -11.65
C LYS A 144 20.09 16.19 -11.72
N ASN A 145 19.46 16.56 -12.83
CA ASN A 145 18.84 17.88 -13.05
C ASN A 145 17.35 17.93 -12.66
N GLU A 146 16.77 16.84 -12.16
CA GLU A 146 15.38 16.74 -11.77
C GLU A 146 15.17 16.65 -10.25
N ASN A 147 16.24 16.86 -9.46
CA ASN A 147 16.08 17.01 -8.01
C ASN A 147 15.19 18.24 -7.75
N ASN A 148 13.95 17.96 -7.32
CA ASN A 148 13.01 19.01 -7.02
C ASN A 148 13.21 19.62 -5.61
N GLY A 149 14.24 19.17 -4.87
CA GLY A 149 14.56 19.61 -3.52
C GLY A 149 13.59 19.10 -2.45
N ALA A 150 12.68 18.19 -2.77
CA ALA A 150 11.76 17.61 -1.80
C ALA A 150 12.12 16.17 -1.46
N ALA A 151 11.76 15.74 -0.26
CA ALA A 151 12.04 14.40 0.23
C ALA A 151 10.76 13.63 0.61
N VAL A 152 10.82 12.30 0.48
CA VAL A 152 9.79 11.38 0.98
C VAL A 152 10.47 10.36 1.89
N ILE A 153 10.08 10.31 3.16
CA ILE A 153 10.51 9.28 4.10
C ILE A 153 9.47 8.16 4.07
N VAL A 154 9.91 6.95 3.74
CA VAL A 154 9.05 5.77 3.57
C VAL A 154 9.14 4.90 4.81
N VAL A 155 7.97 4.49 5.33
CA VAL A 155 7.81 3.66 6.53
C VAL A 155 7.13 2.36 6.14
N HIS A 156 7.83 1.24 6.31
CA HIS A 156 7.33 -0.09 5.90
C HIS A 156 6.18 -0.59 6.78
N GLY A 157 5.39 -1.53 6.25
CA GLY A 157 4.34 -2.26 6.97
C GLY A 157 4.88 -3.41 7.79
N GLY A 158 3.99 -4.37 8.17
CA GLY A 158 4.38 -5.60 8.85
C GLY A 158 3.83 -5.75 10.26
N SER A 159 2.67 -5.18 10.55
CA SER A 159 1.98 -5.33 11.86
C SER A 159 2.87 -4.94 13.05
N TRP A 160 3.75 -3.95 12.86
CA TRP A 160 4.73 -3.44 13.84
C TRP A 160 5.74 -4.47 14.37
N SER A 161 5.75 -5.69 13.82
CA SER A 161 6.59 -6.81 14.28
C SER A 161 7.43 -7.44 13.17
N GLY A 162 7.29 -6.96 11.96
CA GLY A 162 8.00 -7.46 10.78
C GLY A 162 8.10 -6.39 9.71
N GLY A 163 8.67 -6.77 8.57
CA GLY A 163 8.98 -5.85 7.48
C GLY A 163 10.40 -5.29 7.60
N THR A 164 10.82 -4.58 6.58
CA THR A 164 12.13 -3.95 6.50
C THR A 164 12.07 -2.79 5.51
N ARG A 165 13.01 -1.87 5.61
CA ARG A 165 13.30 -0.95 4.52
C ARG A 165 13.53 -1.78 3.24
N SER A 166 13.19 -1.26 2.10
CA SER A 166 13.23 -1.95 0.81
C SER A 166 12.08 -2.95 0.53
N ASP A 167 11.02 -2.96 1.32
CA ASP A 167 9.83 -3.79 1.04
C ASP A 167 9.11 -3.38 -0.26
N PHE A 168 9.20 -2.10 -0.65
CA PHE A 168 8.56 -1.55 -1.85
C PHE A 168 9.55 -0.83 -2.79
N PRO A 169 10.61 -1.50 -3.26
CA PRO A 169 11.73 -0.86 -3.97
C PRO A 169 11.31 -0.21 -5.30
N ARG A 170 10.28 -0.72 -5.97
CA ARG A 170 9.76 -0.13 -7.21
C ARG A 170 9.05 1.21 -6.98
N TRP A 171 8.37 1.36 -5.84
CA TRP A 171 7.77 2.62 -5.46
C TRP A 171 8.82 3.66 -5.11
N ASN A 172 9.89 3.27 -4.41
CA ASN A 172 11.00 4.15 -4.08
C ASN A 172 11.68 4.66 -5.35
N LYS A 173 11.99 3.76 -6.30
CA LYS A 173 12.53 4.13 -7.61
C LYS A 173 11.58 5.02 -8.41
N TRP A 174 10.29 4.73 -8.37
CA TRP A 174 9.31 5.53 -9.08
C TRP A 174 9.24 6.94 -8.51
N LEU A 175 9.26 7.12 -7.19
CA LEU A 175 9.33 8.44 -6.54
C LEU A 175 10.63 9.17 -6.89
N ALA A 176 11.75 8.47 -6.88
CA ALA A 176 13.05 9.01 -7.29
C ALA A 176 13.04 9.48 -8.76
N ALA A 177 12.36 8.74 -9.64
CA ALA A 177 12.15 9.13 -11.04
C ALA A 177 11.20 10.34 -11.21
N GLN A 178 10.46 10.73 -10.15
CA GLN A 178 9.66 11.96 -10.12
C GLN A 178 10.43 13.14 -9.48
N GLY A 179 11.72 12.98 -9.20
CA GLY A 179 12.59 14.02 -8.67
C GLY A 179 12.63 14.13 -7.14
N TYR A 180 12.03 13.20 -6.41
CA TYR A 180 12.10 13.17 -4.94
C TYR A 180 13.34 12.41 -4.47
N THR A 181 14.00 12.91 -3.40
CA THR A 181 14.93 12.08 -2.64
C THR A 181 14.11 11.19 -1.69
N VAL A 182 14.30 9.88 -1.76
CA VAL A 182 13.54 8.91 -0.96
C VAL A 182 14.43 8.34 0.14
N PHE A 183 13.95 8.36 1.38
CA PHE A 183 14.58 7.76 2.55
C PHE A 183 13.69 6.63 3.06
N ASP A 184 14.10 5.39 2.86
CA ASP A 184 13.35 4.20 3.28
C ASP A 184 13.93 3.71 4.60
N ILE A 185 13.15 3.70 5.69
CA ILE A 185 13.66 3.58 7.05
C ILE A 185 13.28 2.26 7.71
N ASP A 186 14.16 1.77 8.58
CA ASP A 186 13.81 0.79 9.61
C ASP A 186 13.22 1.47 10.84
N TYR A 187 12.49 0.72 11.65
CA TYR A 187 12.07 1.09 13.00
C TYR A 187 12.11 -0.14 13.92
N ARG A 188 12.13 0.05 15.22
CA ARG A 188 12.20 -1.05 16.21
C ARG A 188 10.95 -1.95 16.12
N LEU A 189 11.19 -3.26 15.99
CA LEU A 189 10.16 -4.29 15.85
C LEU A 189 9.89 -5.10 17.12
N ALA A 190 10.75 -4.97 18.14
CA ALA A 190 10.57 -5.67 19.42
C ALA A 190 9.35 -5.10 20.16
N GLN A 191 8.34 -5.93 20.36
CA GLN A 191 7.07 -5.55 20.96
C GLN A 191 7.06 -5.73 22.51
N PRO A 192 6.29 -4.93 23.27
CA PRO A 192 5.46 -3.82 22.77
C PRO A 192 6.30 -2.60 22.36
N ASN A 193 5.96 -1.97 21.24
CA ASN A 193 6.80 -0.94 20.63
C ASN A 193 6.03 0.33 20.17
N TYR A 194 4.83 0.56 20.68
CA TYR A 194 3.96 1.65 20.21
C TYR A 194 4.60 3.06 20.38
N LEU A 195 5.33 3.29 21.47
CA LEU A 195 6.06 4.55 21.69
C LEU A 195 7.35 4.58 20.87
N THR A 196 8.14 3.49 20.97
CA THR A 196 9.48 3.44 20.38
C THR A 196 9.44 3.47 18.86
N ALA A 197 8.52 2.74 18.23
CA ALA A 197 8.40 2.73 16.77
C ALA A 197 7.95 4.11 16.22
N THR A 198 7.04 4.83 16.90
CA THR A 198 6.67 6.20 16.52
C THR A 198 7.85 7.16 16.70
N GLU A 199 8.59 7.04 17.80
CA GLU A 199 9.77 7.87 18.07
C GLU A 199 10.90 7.61 17.06
N ASP A 200 11.06 6.38 16.57
CA ASP A 200 12.03 6.06 15.53
C ASP A 200 11.72 6.78 14.22
N VAL A 201 10.43 6.87 13.83
CA VAL A 201 10.01 7.64 12.65
C VAL A 201 10.31 9.14 12.85
N LYS A 202 10.03 9.70 14.02
CA LYS A 202 10.36 11.11 14.35
C LYS A 202 11.87 11.34 14.34
N THR A 203 12.65 10.39 14.84
CA THR A 203 14.12 10.44 14.82
C THR A 203 14.64 10.44 13.39
N ALA A 204 14.06 9.63 12.51
CA ALA A 204 14.41 9.65 11.09
C ALA A 204 14.06 11.02 10.44
N VAL A 205 12.93 11.64 10.77
CA VAL A 205 12.60 12.99 10.29
C VAL A 205 13.65 14.00 10.74
N ARG A 206 14.03 14.00 12.03
CA ARG A 206 15.08 14.89 12.56
C ARG A 206 16.43 14.66 11.86
N TRP A 207 16.80 13.41 11.65
CA TRP A 207 18.04 13.04 10.96
C TRP A 207 18.05 13.56 9.52
N VAL A 208 16.98 13.32 8.75
CA VAL A 208 16.85 13.80 7.36
C VAL A 208 16.91 15.32 7.29
N LYS A 209 16.26 16.05 8.20
CA LYS A 209 16.35 17.51 8.29
C LYS A 209 17.78 17.99 8.56
N THR A 210 18.47 17.35 9.49
CA THR A 210 19.85 17.71 9.86
C THR A 210 20.84 17.49 8.71
N HIS A 211 20.61 16.45 7.89
CA HIS A 211 21.48 16.10 6.75
C HIS A 211 20.96 16.65 5.41
N SER A 212 19.99 17.58 5.45
CA SER A 212 19.30 18.08 4.25
C SER A 212 20.25 18.65 3.19
N GLN A 213 21.33 19.35 3.60
CA GLN A 213 22.33 19.90 2.69
C GLN A 213 23.11 18.81 1.95
N GLU A 214 23.46 17.69 2.63
CA GLU A 214 24.18 16.56 2.06
C GLU A 214 23.42 15.95 0.87
N PHE A 215 22.08 15.88 0.99
CA PHE A 215 21.20 15.27 -0.02
C PHE A 215 20.57 16.29 -0.98
N GLY A 216 20.89 17.58 -0.85
CA GLY A 216 20.35 18.64 -1.70
C GLY A 216 18.85 18.80 -1.58
N ILE A 217 18.28 18.64 -0.37
CA ILE A 217 16.86 18.77 -0.08
C ILE A 217 16.58 19.99 0.81
N ASP A 218 15.38 20.53 0.70
CA ASP A 218 14.84 21.55 1.58
C ASP A 218 14.21 20.87 2.81
N PRO A 219 14.69 21.12 4.05
CA PRO A 219 14.17 20.49 5.27
C PRO A 219 12.69 20.80 5.53
N GLU A 220 12.14 21.86 4.90
CA GLU A 220 10.74 22.20 5.00
C GLU A 220 9.85 21.50 3.95
N ARG A 221 10.43 20.67 3.08
CA ARG A 221 9.75 20.01 1.97
C ARG A 221 9.82 18.49 2.08
N ILE A 222 9.51 17.98 3.27
CA ILE A 222 9.53 16.56 3.61
C ILE A 222 8.10 16.04 3.75
N ALA A 223 7.81 14.87 3.18
CA ALA A 223 6.61 14.10 3.44
C ALA A 223 6.95 12.75 4.07
N LEU A 224 6.05 12.24 4.92
CA LEU A 224 6.03 10.84 5.33
C LEU A 224 5.13 10.04 4.38
N LEU A 225 5.52 8.81 4.03
CA LEU A 225 4.71 7.86 3.29
C LEU A 225 4.79 6.50 4.00
N GLY A 226 3.65 5.95 4.38
CA GLY A 226 3.65 4.65 5.03
C GLY A 226 2.54 3.72 4.54
N ARG A 227 2.74 2.41 4.78
CA ARG A 227 1.81 1.35 4.39
C ARG A 227 1.43 0.50 5.60
N SER A 228 0.13 0.20 5.76
CA SER A 228 -0.34 -0.66 6.87
C SER A 228 0.14 -0.12 8.23
N ALA A 229 0.83 -0.92 9.02
CA ALA A 229 1.48 -0.49 10.27
C ALA A 229 2.37 0.76 10.09
N GLY A 230 3.17 0.81 9.00
CA GLY A 230 3.97 1.99 8.68
C GLY A 230 3.13 3.21 8.29
N GLY A 231 1.96 2.99 7.67
CA GLY A 231 1.00 4.05 7.41
C GLY A 231 0.41 4.64 8.70
N HIS A 232 0.16 3.80 9.70
CA HIS A 232 -0.21 4.23 11.04
C HIS A 232 0.92 5.04 11.69
N LEU A 233 2.17 4.51 11.70
CA LEU A 233 3.31 5.19 12.29
C LEU A 233 3.60 6.53 11.61
N ALA A 234 3.48 6.62 10.29
CA ALA A 234 3.63 7.86 9.53
C ALA A 234 2.60 8.93 9.94
N LEU A 235 1.31 8.53 10.06
CA LEU A 235 0.26 9.41 10.56
C LEU A 235 0.50 9.81 12.02
N GLN A 236 0.83 8.85 12.88
CA GLN A 236 1.08 9.07 14.30
C GLN A 236 2.25 10.06 14.51
N ALA A 237 3.37 9.84 13.84
CA ALA A 237 4.54 10.73 13.93
C ALA A 237 4.23 12.14 13.40
N ALA A 238 3.54 12.24 12.25
CA ALA A 238 3.18 13.51 11.65
C ALA A 238 2.20 14.34 12.52
N TYR A 239 1.22 13.68 13.15
CA TYR A 239 0.18 14.35 13.91
C TYR A 239 0.57 14.67 15.35
N SER A 240 1.51 13.91 15.91
CA SER A 240 2.04 14.12 17.26
C SER A 240 3.42 14.82 17.30
N ALA A 241 3.80 15.51 16.21
CA ALA A 241 5.06 16.24 16.16
C ALA A 241 5.10 17.36 17.21
N ALA A 242 6.11 17.34 18.09
CA ALA A 242 6.23 18.29 19.20
C ALA A 242 6.85 19.63 18.81
N GLY A 243 7.56 19.72 17.68
CA GLY A 243 8.25 20.93 17.24
C GLY A 243 8.69 20.89 15.78
N GLU A 244 9.28 21.97 15.30
CA GLU A 244 9.70 22.14 13.89
C GLU A 244 10.66 21.03 13.41
N ALA A 245 11.50 20.49 14.29
CA ALA A 245 12.43 19.42 13.95
C ALA A 245 11.72 18.10 13.53
N GLU A 246 10.48 17.88 13.98
CA GLU A 246 9.67 16.70 13.68
C GLU A 246 8.57 16.95 12.66
N ARG A 247 8.23 18.23 12.43
CA ARG A 247 7.15 18.57 11.50
C ARG A 247 7.48 18.19 10.08
N VAL A 248 6.48 17.61 9.42
CA VAL A 248 6.53 17.30 7.99
C VAL A 248 5.46 18.12 7.25
N ARG A 249 5.71 18.36 5.95
CA ARG A 249 4.86 19.19 5.12
C ARG A 249 3.59 18.48 4.64
N ALA A 250 3.62 17.15 4.58
CA ALA A 250 2.50 16.31 4.18
C ALA A 250 2.69 14.88 4.67
N VAL A 251 1.59 14.11 4.75
CA VAL A 251 1.64 12.69 5.04
C VAL A 251 0.77 11.90 4.07
N VAL A 252 1.28 10.76 3.64
CA VAL A 252 0.63 9.79 2.75
C VAL A 252 0.50 8.48 3.50
N SER A 253 -0.70 7.92 3.54
CA SER A 253 -0.95 6.64 4.21
C SER A 253 -1.80 5.71 3.37
N PHE A 254 -1.31 4.50 3.17
CA PHE A 254 -1.98 3.42 2.46
C PHE A 254 -2.50 2.40 3.45
N TYR A 255 -3.79 2.12 3.42
CA TYR A 255 -4.52 1.07 4.17
C TYR A 255 -4.07 0.91 5.63
N ALA A 256 -3.87 2.02 6.33
CA ALA A 256 -3.45 2.02 7.73
C ALA A 256 -4.60 1.76 8.70
N PRO A 257 -4.36 1.07 9.83
CA PRO A 257 -5.21 1.18 11.01
C PRO A 257 -5.00 2.56 11.67
N ILE A 258 -6.07 3.29 11.94
CA ILE A 258 -6.01 4.72 12.30
C ILE A 258 -6.59 4.96 13.70
N ASP A 259 -7.73 4.33 13.99
CA ASP A 259 -8.38 4.29 15.29
C ASP A 259 -8.21 2.88 15.86
N LEU A 260 -7.20 2.69 16.70
CA LEU A 260 -6.80 1.36 17.17
C LEU A 260 -7.82 0.76 18.15
N LEU A 261 -8.45 1.61 18.97
CA LEU A 261 -9.47 1.17 19.90
C LEU A 261 -10.70 0.64 19.15
N TRP A 262 -11.14 1.38 18.14
CA TRP A 262 -12.24 0.95 17.29
C TRP A 262 -11.86 -0.29 16.46
N ALA A 263 -10.66 -0.32 15.89
CA ALA A 263 -10.17 -1.44 15.10
C ALA A 263 -10.09 -2.75 15.88
N TYR A 264 -9.76 -2.67 17.18
CA TYR A 264 -9.76 -3.84 18.07
C TYR A 264 -11.13 -4.53 18.15
N GLY A 265 -12.22 -3.74 18.13
CA GLY A 265 -13.60 -4.22 18.19
C GLY A 265 -14.15 -4.76 16.86
N ILE A 266 -13.40 -4.64 15.74
CA ILE A 266 -13.89 -5.11 14.45
C ILE A 266 -13.67 -6.62 14.31
N PRO A 267 -14.70 -7.40 13.93
CA PRO A 267 -14.54 -8.83 13.66
C PRO A 267 -13.49 -9.08 12.57
N ALA A 268 -12.48 -9.86 12.88
CA ALA A 268 -11.41 -10.23 11.96
C ALA A 268 -11.45 -11.72 11.63
N ASN A 269 -11.11 -12.06 10.38
CA ASN A 269 -10.82 -13.45 10.04
C ASN A 269 -9.38 -13.78 10.48
N LYS A 270 -9.25 -14.34 11.68
CA LYS A 270 -7.94 -14.69 12.28
C LYS A 270 -7.10 -15.63 11.42
N LYS A 271 -7.74 -16.44 10.54
CA LYS A 271 -7.01 -17.28 9.57
C LYS A 271 -6.37 -16.47 8.43
N VAL A 272 -6.83 -15.24 8.20
CA VAL A 272 -6.22 -14.29 7.27
C VAL A 272 -5.20 -13.44 8.04
N HIS A 273 -5.65 -12.75 9.08
CA HIS A 273 -4.83 -11.91 9.95
C HIS A 273 -5.53 -11.71 11.30
N ASP A 274 -4.84 -11.99 12.40
CA ASP A 274 -5.36 -11.70 13.73
C ASP A 274 -5.05 -10.25 14.13
N GLY A 275 -5.85 -9.31 13.63
CA GLY A 275 -5.72 -7.89 13.90
C GLY A 275 -5.77 -7.56 15.40
N PRO A 276 -6.74 -8.07 16.17
CA PRO A 276 -6.75 -7.89 17.63
C PRO A 276 -5.47 -8.35 18.32
N MET A 277 -4.90 -9.50 17.94
CA MET A 277 -3.65 -9.98 18.54
C MET A 277 -2.45 -9.08 18.14
N ALA A 278 -2.41 -8.61 16.89
CA ALA A 278 -1.37 -7.66 16.47
C ALA A 278 -1.43 -6.36 17.29
N LEU A 279 -2.62 -5.86 17.60
CA LEU A 279 -2.80 -4.68 18.46
C LEU A 279 -2.40 -4.96 19.93
N ILE A 280 -2.77 -6.12 20.47
CA ILE A 280 -2.37 -6.53 21.82
C ILE A 280 -0.83 -6.56 21.93
N ASN A 281 -0.15 -7.16 20.98
CA ASN A 281 1.30 -7.25 20.98
C ASN A 281 1.94 -5.85 20.85
N PHE A 282 1.44 -5.03 19.92
CA PHE A 282 1.95 -3.68 19.68
C PHE A 282 1.80 -2.77 20.93
N LEU A 283 0.67 -2.87 21.63
CA LEU A 283 0.31 -2.00 22.75
C LEU A 283 0.63 -2.59 24.12
N GLY A 284 0.89 -3.91 24.19
CA GLY A 284 1.28 -4.61 25.42
C GLY A 284 0.11 -5.12 26.27
N GLY A 285 -1.14 -5.12 25.76
CA GLY A 285 -2.32 -5.62 26.48
C GLY A 285 -3.62 -5.32 25.77
N ARG A 286 -4.75 -5.70 26.36
CA ARG A 286 -6.10 -5.53 25.81
C ARG A 286 -6.73 -4.24 26.34
N PRO A 287 -7.53 -3.52 25.54
CA PRO A 287 -8.10 -2.23 25.95
C PRO A 287 -9.08 -2.32 27.14
N GLY A 288 -9.57 -3.52 27.48
CA GLY A 288 -10.47 -3.74 28.62
C GLY A 288 -9.78 -4.19 29.90
N GLU A 289 -8.45 -4.32 29.92
CA GLU A 289 -7.71 -4.77 31.12
C GLU A 289 -7.58 -3.67 32.19
N SER A 290 -7.48 -2.40 31.78
CA SER A 290 -7.44 -1.24 32.68
C SER A 290 -7.77 0.04 31.92
N ASP A 291 -8.07 1.11 32.66
CA ASP A 291 -8.25 2.46 32.08
C ASP A 291 -6.94 2.94 31.43
N GLU A 292 -5.77 2.64 32.05
CA GLU A 292 -4.47 2.96 31.47
C GLU A 292 -4.29 2.30 30.09
N MET A 293 -4.64 1.02 29.97
CA MET A 293 -4.53 0.31 28.70
C MET A 293 -5.47 0.90 27.65
N ARG A 294 -6.71 1.27 28.05
CA ARG A 294 -7.63 1.97 27.16
C ARG A 294 -7.07 3.29 26.67
N GLU A 295 -6.50 4.12 27.56
CA GLU A 295 -5.84 5.37 27.20
C GLU A 295 -4.64 5.13 26.30
N ARG A 296 -3.91 4.03 26.46
CA ARG A 296 -2.82 3.63 25.58
C ARG A 296 -3.30 3.37 24.13
N TYR A 297 -4.45 2.69 23.96
CA TYR A 297 -5.09 2.54 22.65
C TYR A 297 -5.50 3.87 22.03
N LEU A 298 -6.04 4.77 22.83
CA LEU A 298 -6.46 6.10 22.37
C LEU A 298 -5.25 6.96 22.00
N SER A 299 -4.23 7.03 22.84
CA SER A 299 -3.02 7.82 22.59
C SER A 299 -2.17 7.30 21.44
N ALA A 300 -2.18 5.98 21.19
CA ALA A 300 -1.55 5.36 20.03
C ALA A 300 -2.38 5.47 18.75
N SER A 301 -3.64 5.92 18.80
CA SER A 301 -4.49 6.12 17.64
C SER A 301 -4.20 7.46 16.99
N SER A 302 -3.73 7.48 15.74
CA SER A 302 -3.41 8.73 15.03
C SER A 302 -4.60 9.69 14.91
N ILE A 303 -5.83 9.17 14.86
CA ILE A 303 -7.06 9.97 14.86
C ILE A 303 -7.22 10.85 16.09
N SER A 304 -6.62 10.48 17.22
CA SER A 304 -6.69 11.24 18.49
C SER A 304 -5.82 12.51 18.50
N HIS A 305 -4.88 12.61 17.57
CA HIS A 305 -3.93 13.71 17.46
C HIS A 305 -4.28 14.73 16.37
N VAL A 306 -5.46 14.59 15.75
CA VAL A 306 -5.90 15.55 14.72
C VAL A 306 -6.22 16.89 15.34
N THR A 307 -5.56 17.94 14.83
CA THR A 307 -5.74 19.35 15.20
C THR A 307 -5.74 20.22 13.94
N GLU A 308 -5.98 21.49 14.06
CA GLU A 308 -5.88 22.46 12.95
C GLU A 308 -4.45 22.56 12.38
N SER A 309 -3.42 22.22 13.18
CA SER A 309 -2.02 22.18 12.76
C SER A 309 -1.59 20.87 12.09
N THR A 310 -2.50 19.91 11.99
CA THR A 310 -2.24 18.62 11.32
C THR A 310 -1.84 18.86 9.85
N PRO A 311 -0.76 18.22 9.35
CA PRO A 311 -0.33 18.43 7.98
C PRO A 311 -1.33 17.87 6.97
N PRO A 312 -1.36 18.42 5.74
CA PRO A 312 -2.12 17.86 4.63
C PRO A 312 -1.94 16.35 4.50
N THR A 313 -3.05 15.64 4.34
CA THR A 313 -3.11 14.18 4.45
C THR A 313 -3.68 13.53 3.20
N PHE A 314 -2.96 12.53 2.66
CA PHE A 314 -3.44 11.67 1.58
C PHE A 314 -3.69 10.25 2.11
N LEU A 315 -4.88 9.72 1.85
CA LEU A 315 -5.27 8.38 2.27
C LEU A 315 -5.71 7.54 1.06
N ALA A 316 -5.20 6.32 0.95
CA ALA A 316 -5.68 5.34 -0.02
C ALA A 316 -5.95 3.99 0.65
N HIS A 317 -7.07 3.36 0.32
CA HIS A 317 -7.47 2.10 0.94
C HIS A 317 -8.17 1.17 -0.06
N GLY A 318 -7.96 -0.14 0.12
CA GLY A 318 -8.67 -1.15 -0.67
C GLY A 318 -10.09 -1.39 -0.13
N GLY A 319 -11.10 -1.36 -1.00
CA GLY A 319 -12.50 -1.59 -0.62
C GLY A 319 -12.79 -3.02 -0.18
N ARG A 320 -11.90 -3.96 -0.50
CA ARG A 320 -11.98 -5.39 -0.16
C ARG A 320 -10.93 -5.82 0.87
N ASP A 321 -10.29 -4.88 1.53
CA ASP A 321 -9.29 -5.12 2.56
C ASP A 321 -9.87 -5.97 3.71
N ARG A 322 -9.22 -7.11 4.00
CA ARG A 322 -9.60 -8.08 5.05
C ARG A 322 -8.64 -8.07 6.24
N VAL A 323 -7.62 -7.23 6.18
CA VAL A 323 -6.63 -7.04 7.26
C VAL A 323 -6.98 -5.80 8.06
N VAL A 324 -7.16 -4.67 7.38
CA VAL A 324 -7.59 -3.41 7.97
C VAL A 324 -8.89 -2.96 7.32
N TYR A 325 -9.93 -2.80 8.12
CA TYR A 325 -11.23 -2.42 7.58
C TYR A 325 -11.22 -0.97 7.08
N TRP A 326 -11.54 -0.77 5.80
CA TRP A 326 -11.42 0.51 5.10
C TRP A 326 -12.20 1.68 5.73
N LYS A 327 -13.24 1.40 6.55
CA LYS A 327 -13.97 2.45 7.28
C LYS A 327 -13.09 3.21 8.29
N ASN A 328 -11.94 2.66 8.69
CA ASN A 328 -10.94 3.42 9.45
C ASN A 328 -10.59 4.75 8.76
N MET A 329 -10.40 4.71 7.46
CA MET A 329 -10.10 5.89 6.64
C MET A 329 -11.22 6.95 6.71
N HIS A 330 -12.49 6.53 6.69
CA HIS A 330 -13.62 7.45 6.80
C HIS A 330 -13.74 8.10 8.17
N ARG A 331 -13.42 7.36 9.25
CA ARG A 331 -13.37 7.92 10.60
C ARG A 331 -12.35 9.04 10.72
N LEU A 332 -11.17 8.86 10.11
CA LEU A 332 -10.17 9.93 10.07
C LEU A 332 -10.65 11.11 9.21
N LYS A 333 -11.31 10.84 8.08
CA LYS A 333 -11.88 11.89 7.23
C LYS A 333 -12.76 12.86 8.02
N GLU A 334 -13.69 12.32 8.82
CA GLU A 334 -14.61 13.13 9.64
C GLU A 334 -13.85 14.05 10.62
N LYS A 335 -12.74 13.56 11.19
CA LYS A 335 -11.89 14.36 12.08
C LYS A 335 -11.11 15.45 11.32
N LEU A 336 -10.56 15.10 10.14
CA LEU A 336 -9.85 16.06 9.30
C LEU A 336 -10.78 17.14 8.76
N ASP A 337 -12.04 16.78 8.38
CA ASP A 337 -13.08 17.75 8.01
C ASP A 337 -13.36 18.72 9.16
N GLY A 338 -13.59 18.19 10.38
CA GLY A 338 -13.88 18.99 11.57
C GLY A 338 -12.74 19.93 11.95
N ALA A 339 -11.50 19.54 11.73
CA ALA A 339 -10.31 20.34 11.97
C ALA A 339 -9.90 21.19 10.74
N GLN A 340 -10.66 21.19 9.66
CA GLN A 340 -10.39 21.90 8.41
C GLN A 340 -9.02 21.59 7.78
N VAL A 341 -8.49 20.39 8.03
CA VAL A 341 -7.20 19.95 7.48
C VAL A 341 -7.35 19.58 6.01
N PRO A 342 -6.50 20.09 5.11
CA PRO A 342 -6.50 19.68 3.71
C PRO A 342 -6.24 18.18 3.58
N HIS A 343 -7.12 17.44 2.90
CA HIS A 343 -6.94 16.02 2.73
C HIS A 343 -7.52 15.51 1.41
N GLU A 344 -6.99 14.38 0.96
CA GLU A 344 -7.47 13.63 -0.20
C GLU A 344 -7.63 12.16 0.18
N ILE A 345 -8.79 11.57 -0.15
CA ILE A 345 -9.15 10.21 0.26
C ILE A 345 -9.63 9.41 -0.93
N TYR A 346 -9.04 8.23 -1.13
CA TYR A 346 -9.31 7.37 -2.26
C TYR A 346 -9.55 5.92 -1.85
N LEU A 347 -10.72 5.40 -2.21
CA LEU A 347 -11.07 3.99 -2.06
C LEU A 347 -10.88 3.29 -3.41
N ILE A 348 -10.10 2.20 -3.42
CA ILE A 348 -9.89 1.34 -4.58
C ILE A 348 -10.87 0.16 -4.46
N PRO A 349 -11.96 0.12 -5.23
CA PRO A 349 -13.09 -0.76 -4.91
C PRO A 349 -12.74 -2.26 -4.90
N TYR A 350 -11.89 -2.73 -5.83
CA TYR A 350 -11.44 -4.13 -5.88
C TYR A 350 -10.27 -4.43 -4.93
N GLY A 351 -9.56 -3.38 -4.49
CA GLY A 351 -8.29 -3.49 -3.78
C GLY A 351 -8.38 -4.28 -2.49
N GLN A 352 -7.44 -5.18 -2.31
CA GLN A 352 -7.16 -5.88 -1.06
C GLN A 352 -6.16 -5.07 -0.22
N HIS A 353 -5.82 -5.53 0.98
CA HIS A 353 -4.66 -5.02 1.72
C HIS A 353 -3.38 -5.25 0.91
N GLY A 354 -2.62 -4.21 0.59
CA GLY A 354 -1.49 -4.31 -0.34
C GLY A 354 -1.87 -4.23 -1.82
N PHE A 355 -2.99 -3.60 -2.18
CA PHE A 355 -3.43 -3.41 -3.57
C PHE A 355 -2.41 -2.65 -4.43
N ASP A 356 -1.42 -2.04 -3.84
CA ASP A 356 -0.33 -1.31 -4.50
C ASP A 356 0.96 -2.14 -4.65
N TYR A 357 0.90 -3.44 -4.37
CA TYR A 357 2.02 -4.35 -4.51
C TYR A 357 2.54 -4.41 -5.96
N ASN A 358 1.64 -4.42 -6.93
CA ASN A 358 1.98 -4.20 -8.34
C ASN A 358 1.89 -2.72 -8.68
N ILE A 359 3.02 -2.02 -8.78
CA ILE A 359 3.06 -0.57 -9.12
C ILE A 359 2.36 -0.26 -10.45
N ASN A 360 2.26 -1.23 -11.36
CA ASN A 360 1.59 -1.12 -12.64
C ASN A 360 0.13 -1.59 -12.62
N GLY A 361 -0.36 -2.11 -11.49
CA GLY A 361 -1.76 -2.48 -11.27
C GLY A 361 -2.71 -1.28 -11.41
N TRP A 362 -3.99 -1.54 -11.60
CA TRP A 362 -4.98 -0.46 -11.83
C TRP A 362 -5.10 0.47 -10.62
N GLY A 363 -5.14 -0.10 -9.41
CA GLY A 363 -5.17 0.67 -8.17
C GLY A 363 -3.92 1.52 -8.00
N SER A 364 -2.74 0.94 -8.27
CA SER A 364 -1.45 1.64 -8.20
C SER A 364 -1.34 2.76 -9.22
N GLN A 365 -1.74 2.54 -10.48
CA GLN A 365 -1.71 3.60 -11.49
C GLN A 365 -2.59 4.79 -11.09
N ALA A 366 -3.78 4.52 -10.52
CA ALA A 366 -4.67 5.57 -10.04
C ALA A 366 -4.06 6.30 -8.84
N THR A 367 -3.66 5.58 -7.79
CA THR A 367 -3.14 6.18 -6.55
C THR A 367 -1.79 6.85 -6.74
N ALA A 368 -0.88 6.31 -7.56
CA ALA A 368 0.39 6.94 -7.89
C ALA A 368 0.19 8.32 -8.53
N SER A 369 -0.70 8.42 -9.51
CA SER A 369 -0.98 9.69 -10.18
C SER A 369 -1.61 10.73 -9.25
N LEU A 370 -2.51 10.30 -8.37
CA LEU A 370 -3.17 11.16 -7.38
C LEU A 370 -2.18 11.61 -6.30
N MET A 371 -1.40 10.68 -5.75
CA MET A 371 -0.37 10.96 -4.77
C MET A 371 0.69 11.92 -5.31
N LEU A 372 1.13 11.75 -6.56
CA LEU A 372 2.10 12.67 -7.17
C LEU A 372 1.55 14.10 -7.25
N ARG A 373 0.29 14.28 -7.64
CA ARG A 373 -0.34 15.60 -7.64
C ARG A 373 -0.45 16.20 -6.24
N PHE A 374 -0.82 15.37 -5.26
CA PHE A 374 -0.88 15.77 -3.86
C PHE A 374 0.50 16.21 -3.35
N LEU A 375 1.54 15.41 -3.56
CA LEU A 375 2.91 15.75 -3.16
C LEU A 375 3.41 17.01 -3.87
N ALA A 376 3.20 17.13 -5.19
CA ALA A 376 3.58 18.31 -5.96
C ALA A 376 2.88 19.58 -5.47
N LYS A 377 1.62 19.48 -5.04
CA LYS A 377 0.86 20.61 -4.47
C LYS A 377 1.41 21.05 -3.13
N HIS A 378 1.69 20.10 -2.24
CA HIS A 378 2.03 20.40 -0.85
C HIS A 378 3.54 20.52 -0.59
N LEU A 379 4.40 19.93 -1.43
CA LEU A 379 5.86 20.03 -1.33
C LEU A 379 6.48 21.05 -2.29
N ARG A 380 5.69 21.92 -2.93
CA ARG A 380 6.23 23.01 -3.76
C ARG A 380 7.05 24.01 -2.93
N PRO A 381 8.07 24.65 -3.51
CA PRO A 381 8.75 25.79 -2.87
C PRO A 381 7.74 26.85 -2.44
N ARG A 382 8.02 27.53 -1.33
CA ARG A 382 7.26 28.72 -0.89
C ARG A 382 7.59 29.93 -1.73
#